data_5b36589e71726908f4ed89673a28b46d
#
_entry.id   5b36589e71726908f4ed89673a28b46d
#
_cell.length_a   1.000
_cell.length_b   1.000
_cell.length_c   1.000
_cell.angle_alpha   90.00
_cell.angle_beta   90.00
_cell.angle_gamma   90.00
#
_symmetry.space_group_name_H-M   'P 1'
#
loop_
_entity.id
_entity.type
_entity.pdbx_description
1 polymer ?
#
loop_
_entity_poly.entity_id
_entity_poly.type
_entity_poly.pdbx_seq_one_letter_code
_entity_poly.pdbx_strand_id
1 'polypeptide(L)'
;MQEERSYEIVSKRGYDDIMESLYKELADKTPELKDLETKLDALSASKSDSTEQYDKYNGKNGSYYSSADNHIKQINDSTLRKKMNSLISSSLTKYKSKIYRHTELLKYIDKKTMTLGDLHEMLIITTTLPLIEKYQNDNLPTTKSVSGYKKQLDKVLYMENNLLQKNTRKETAE
;
A
#
# COMPACT_ATOMS: atom_id res chain seq x y z
N MET A 1 7.66 -35.37 12.45
CA MET A 1 6.81 -34.59 13.38
C MET A 1 7.02 -33.12 13.05
N GLN A 2 6.06 -32.48 12.36
CA GLN A 2 6.06 -31.04 12.21
C GLN A 2 5.62 -30.46 13.55
N GLU A 3 6.49 -29.70 14.19
CA GLU A 3 6.10 -28.90 15.36
C GLU A 3 4.95 -27.98 14.93
N GLU A 4 3.81 -28.12 15.61
CA GLU A 4 2.69 -27.17 15.51
C GLU A 4 3.19 -25.82 16.04
N ARG A 5 3.61 -24.95 15.12
CA ARG A 5 4.01 -23.58 15.45
C ARG A 5 2.74 -22.81 15.82
N SER A 6 2.56 -22.55 17.11
CA SER A 6 1.51 -21.65 17.60
C SER A 6 1.91 -20.22 17.26
N TYR A 7 1.06 -19.53 16.50
CA TYR A 7 1.19 -18.10 16.22
C TYR A 7 0.26 -17.35 17.18
N GLU A 8 0.81 -16.45 17.98
CA GLU A 8 0.01 -15.61 18.85
C GLU A 8 -0.62 -14.47 18.04
N ILE A 9 -1.90 -14.60 17.70
CA ILE A 9 -2.70 -13.51 17.17
C ILE A 9 -3.08 -12.62 18.35
N VAL A 10 -2.13 -11.84 18.84
CA VAL A 10 -2.37 -10.91 19.94
C VAL A 10 -2.75 -9.56 19.33
N SER A 11 -4.02 -9.17 19.52
CA SER A 11 -4.47 -7.80 19.31
C SER A 11 -3.76 -6.88 20.30
N LYS A 12 -2.56 -6.36 19.95
CA LYS A 12 -2.00 -5.21 20.65
C LYS A 12 -2.91 -4.02 20.36
N ARG A 13 -3.30 -3.30 21.41
CA ARG A 13 -4.06 -2.06 21.31
C ARG A 13 -3.28 -1.04 20.49
N GLY A 14 -3.59 -0.93 19.21
CA GLY A 14 -2.96 -0.04 18.26
C GLY A 14 -3.35 -0.48 16.85
N TYR A 15 -3.32 0.41 15.90
CA TYR A 15 -3.56 0.17 14.46
C TYR A 15 -2.40 -0.62 13.82
N ASP A 16 -1.89 -1.64 14.49
CA ASP A 16 -0.91 -2.54 13.90
C ASP A 16 -1.63 -3.45 12.89
N ASP A 17 -1.17 -3.45 11.67
CA ASP A 17 -1.66 -4.35 10.62
C ASP A 17 -1.38 -5.80 11.06
N ILE A 18 -2.47 -6.54 11.33
CA ILE A 18 -2.40 -7.94 11.78
C ILE A 18 -1.68 -8.80 10.74
N MET A 19 -1.91 -8.54 9.45
CA MET A 19 -1.31 -9.30 8.36
C MET A 19 0.20 -9.07 8.31
N GLU A 20 0.65 -7.84 8.40
CA GLU A 20 2.06 -7.46 8.51
C GLU A 20 2.75 -8.12 9.72
N SER A 21 2.07 -8.09 10.87
CA SER A 21 2.60 -8.70 12.10
C SER A 21 2.75 -10.21 11.98
N LEU A 22 1.76 -10.90 11.40
CA LEU A 22 1.80 -12.33 11.12
C LEU A 22 2.89 -12.69 10.12
N TYR A 23 3.01 -11.91 9.05
CA TYR A 23 4.03 -12.13 8.03
C TYR A 23 5.44 -11.97 8.62
N LYS A 24 5.67 -10.92 9.39
CA LYS A 24 6.96 -10.69 10.06
C LYS A 24 7.34 -11.84 10.98
N GLU A 25 6.41 -12.32 11.79
CA GLU A 25 6.65 -13.48 12.64
C GLU A 25 6.97 -14.75 11.83
N LEU A 26 6.27 -14.94 10.70
CA LEU A 26 6.52 -16.05 9.79
C LEU A 26 7.88 -15.93 9.10
N ALA A 27 8.25 -14.73 8.66
CA ALA A 27 9.54 -14.45 8.01
C ALA A 27 10.71 -14.70 9.00
N ASP A 28 10.57 -14.29 10.26
CA ASP A 28 11.58 -14.55 11.29
C ASP A 28 11.79 -16.06 11.55
N LYS A 29 10.76 -16.88 11.37
CA LYS A 29 10.80 -18.35 11.59
C LYS A 29 11.13 -19.16 10.33
N THR A 30 11.08 -18.54 9.15
CA THR A 30 11.27 -19.20 7.85
C THR A 30 12.53 -18.67 7.17
N PRO A 31 13.62 -19.45 7.09
CA PRO A 31 14.90 -18.97 6.55
C PRO A 31 14.81 -18.38 5.13
N GLU A 32 13.97 -18.98 4.27
CA GLU A 32 13.80 -18.54 2.88
C GLU A 32 13.12 -17.16 2.80
N LEU A 33 12.12 -16.91 3.66
CA LEU A 33 11.46 -15.59 3.72
C LEU A 33 12.41 -14.55 4.30
N LYS A 34 13.14 -14.89 5.36
CA LYS A 34 14.12 -13.99 5.96
C LYS A 34 15.23 -13.60 4.98
N ASP A 35 15.72 -14.54 4.19
CA ASP A 35 16.69 -14.26 3.12
C ASP A 35 16.10 -13.35 2.03
N LEU A 36 14.84 -13.58 1.66
CA LEU A 36 14.12 -12.71 0.72
C LEU A 36 14.02 -11.27 1.24
N GLU A 37 13.56 -11.07 2.48
CA GLU A 37 13.47 -9.74 3.09
C GLU A 37 14.81 -9.02 3.09
N THR A 38 15.88 -9.73 3.50
CA THR A 38 17.23 -9.17 3.48
C THR A 38 17.65 -8.71 2.08
N LYS A 39 17.29 -9.48 1.05
CA LYS A 39 17.58 -9.12 -0.36
C LYS A 39 16.73 -7.96 -0.88
N LEU A 40 15.47 -7.87 -0.45
CA LEU A 40 14.59 -6.74 -0.80
C LEU A 40 15.11 -5.44 -0.20
N ASP A 41 15.53 -5.46 1.06
CA ASP A 41 16.12 -4.30 1.74
C ASP A 41 17.43 -3.87 1.06
N ALA A 42 18.32 -4.81 0.78
CA ALA A 42 19.57 -4.53 0.08
C ALA A 42 19.32 -3.97 -1.34
N LEU A 43 18.36 -4.51 -2.09
CA LEU A 43 17.98 -4.02 -3.41
C LEU A 43 17.44 -2.60 -3.35
N SER A 44 16.57 -2.31 -2.37
CA SER A 44 16.00 -0.98 -2.15
C SER A 44 17.09 0.04 -1.82
N ALA A 45 18.00 -0.29 -0.93
CA ALA A 45 19.13 0.57 -0.57
C ALA A 45 20.05 0.86 -1.77
N SER A 46 20.34 -0.14 -2.62
CA SER A 46 21.25 0.00 -3.76
C SER A 46 20.67 0.82 -4.92
N LYS A 47 19.35 1.02 -4.98
CA LYS A 47 18.70 1.78 -6.07
C LYS A 47 19.20 3.23 -6.09
N SER A 48 19.24 3.90 -4.94
CA SER A 48 19.67 5.31 -4.86
C SER A 48 21.09 5.48 -5.36
N ASP A 49 22.00 4.65 -4.88
CA ASP A 49 23.43 4.73 -5.27
C ASP A 49 23.63 4.46 -6.76
N SER A 50 22.84 3.52 -7.32
CA SER A 50 22.91 3.14 -8.72
C SER A 50 22.43 4.23 -9.69
N THR A 51 21.50 5.10 -9.27
CA THR A 51 20.93 6.17 -10.10
C THR A 51 21.55 7.54 -9.85
N GLU A 52 22.21 7.75 -8.72
CA GLU A 52 22.67 9.06 -8.24
C GLU A 52 23.47 9.86 -9.28
N GLN A 53 24.43 9.21 -9.95
CA GLN A 53 25.24 9.86 -10.97
C GLN A 53 24.41 10.38 -12.15
N TYR A 54 23.47 9.54 -12.62
CA TYR A 54 22.59 9.90 -13.71
C TYR A 54 21.63 11.01 -13.28
N ASP A 55 21.06 10.93 -12.09
CA ASP A 55 20.11 11.91 -11.56
C ASP A 55 20.76 13.29 -11.41
N LYS A 56 21.98 13.34 -10.88
CA LYS A 56 22.79 14.57 -10.80
C LYS A 56 23.07 15.16 -12.20
N TYR A 57 23.44 14.31 -13.14
CA TYR A 57 23.71 14.73 -14.51
C TYR A 57 22.45 15.24 -15.20
N ASN A 58 21.37 14.47 -15.16
CA ASN A 58 20.08 14.81 -15.75
C ASN A 58 19.47 16.07 -15.12
N GLY A 59 19.55 16.21 -13.79
CA GLY A 59 19.07 17.37 -13.06
C GLY A 59 19.77 18.66 -13.46
N LYS A 60 21.11 18.66 -13.60
CA LYS A 60 21.86 19.83 -14.08
C LYS A 60 21.47 20.24 -15.52
N ASN A 61 21.31 19.26 -16.41
CA ASN A 61 20.88 19.53 -17.78
C ASN A 61 19.43 20.05 -17.83
N GLY A 62 18.52 19.44 -17.06
CA GLY A 62 17.13 19.90 -16.94
C GLY A 62 17.04 21.35 -16.45
N SER A 63 17.79 21.69 -15.42
CA SER A 63 17.89 23.06 -14.89
C SER A 63 18.39 24.04 -15.94
N TYR A 64 19.39 23.66 -16.74
CA TYR A 64 19.88 24.49 -17.83
C TYR A 64 18.81 24.79 -18.87
N TYR A 65 18.11 23.77 -19.38
CA TYR A 65 17.07 23.95 -20.38
C TYR A 65 15.87 24.73 -19.88
N SER A 66 15.48 24.53 -18.61
CA SER A 66 14.44 25.33 -17.95
C SER A 66 14.84 26.81 -17.83
N SER A 67 16.08 27.08 -17.43
CA SER A 67 16.62 28.45 -17.37
C SER A 67 16.69 29.08 -18.76
N ALA A 68 17.15 28.33 -19.77
CA ALA A 68 17.21 28.84 -21.16
C ALA A 68 15.82 29.23 -21.71
N ASP A 69 14.79 28.42 -21.43
CA ASP A 69 13.40 28.76 -21.79
C ASP A 69 12.94 30.06 -21.14
N ASN A 70 13.25 30.26 -19.86
CA ASN A 70 12.92 31.49 -19.15
C ASN A 70 13.63 32.73 -19.74
N HIS A 71 14.91 32.60 -20.11
CA HIS A 71 15.65 33.67 -20.78
C HIS A 71 15.07 33.99 -22.18
N ILE A 72 14.69 32.97 -22.94
CA ILE A 72 14.07 33.13 -24.26
C ILE A 72 12.76 33.91 -24.15
N LYS A 73 11.95 33.67 -23.13
CA LYS A 73 10.69 34.41 -22.90
C LYS A 73 10.89 35.91 -22.67
N GLN A 74 12.07 36.32 -22.18
CA GLN A 74 12.42 37.72 -21.94
C GLN A 74 12.88 38.45 -23.21
N ILE A 75 13.13 37.76 -24.32
CA ILE A 75 13.52 38.38 -25.59
C ILE A 75 12.29 39.04 -26.22
N ASN A 76 12.32 40.36 -26.36
CA ASN A 76 11.20 41.13 -26.95
C ASN A 76 11.08 40.92 -28.47
N ASP A 77 12.20 40.90 -29.19
CA ASP A 77 12.19 40.68 -30.64
C ASP A 77 11.74 39.25 -30.97
N SER A 78 10.67 39.17 -31.74
CA SER A 78 10.04 37.89 -32.09
C SER A 78 10.93 37.01 -33.02
N THR A 79 11.73 37.63 -33.87
CA THR A 79 12.63 36.92 -34.81
C THR A 79 13.80 36.31 -34.04
N LEU A 80 14.42 37.08 -33.15
CA LEU A 80 15.48 36.58 -32.27
C LEU A 80 14.98 35.51 -31.33
N ARG A 81 13.78 35.68 -30.76
CA ARG A 81 13.14 34.67 -29.91
C ARG A 81 12.93 33.35 -30.65
N LYS A 82 12.40 33.39 -31.86
CA LYS A 82 12.25 32.19 -32.72
C LYS A 82 13.59 31.50 -33.00
N LYS A 83 14.62 32.28 -33.32
CA LYS A 83 15.98 31.75 -33.57
C LYS A 83 16.54 31.04 -32.32
N MET A 84 16.38 31.62 -31.12
CA MET A 84 16.85 31.00 -29.86
C MET A 84 16.05 29.77 -29.50
N ASN A 85 14.71 29.78 -29.67
CA ASN A 85 13.86 28.61 -29.49
C ASN A 85 14.34 27.44 -30.37
N SER A 86 14.61 27.69 -31.66
CA SER A 86 15.10 26.66 -32.59
C SER A 86 16.46 26.09 -32.15
N LEU A 87 17.36 26.95 -31.70
CA LEU A 87 18.70 26.55 -31.24
C LEU A 87 18.58 25.65 -29.98
N ILE A 88 17.83 26.08 -28.98
CA ILE A 88 17.65 25.34 -27.72
C ILE A 88 16.90 24.04 -27.95
N SER A 89 15.85 24.05 -28.76
CA SER A 89 15.09 22.81 -29.11
C SER A 89 15.96 21.78 -29.81
N SER A 90 16.83 22.22 -30.74
CA SER A 90 17.77 21.33 -31.39
C SER A 90 18.78 20.73 -30.40
N SER A 91 19.32 21.57 -29.52
CA SER A 91 20.25 21.12 -28.46
C SER A 91 19.56 20.12 -27.52
N LEU A 92 18.33 20.41 -27.06
CA LEU A 92 17.54 19.52 -26.19
C LEU A 92 17.26 18.17 -26.86
N THR A 93 16.95 18.17 -28.16
CA THR A 93 16.75 16.93 -28.93
C THR A 93 18.04 16.08 -28.97
N LYS A 94 19.18 16.70 -29.21
CA LYS A 94 20.49 16.01 -29.16
C LYS A 94 20.79 15.46 -27.77
N TYR A 95 20.49 16.23 -26.73
CA TYR A 95 20.61 15.79 -25.34
C TYR A 95 19.72 14.56 -25.04
N LYS A 96 18.43 14.63 -25.38
CA LYS A 96 17.50 13.51 -25.20
C LYS A 96 17.97 12.24 -25.91
N SER A 97 18.53 12.37 -27.12
CA SER A 97 19.10 11.22 -27.83
C SER A 97 20.29 10.61 -27.10
N LYS A 98 21.16 11.43 -26.48
CA LYS A 98 22.30 10.93 -25.70
C LYS A 98 21.87 10.14 -24.46
N ILE A 99 20.79 10.56 -23.77
CA ILE A 99 20.33 9.92 -22.53
C ILE A 99 19.26 8.86 -22.77
N TYR A 100 18.86 8.62 -24.01
CA TYR A 100 17.74 7.72 -24.35
C TYR A 100 17.89 6.35 -23.68
N ARG A 101 19.07 5.72 -23.79
CA ARG A 101 19.34 4.41 -23.19
C ARG A 101 19.19 4.42 -21.67
N HIS A 102 19.64 5.45 -20.97
CA HIS A 102 19.49 5.59 -19.52
C HIS A 102 18.02 5.73 -19.16
N THR A 103 17.29 6.56 -19.89
CA THR A 103 15.85 6.78 -19.67
C THR A 103 15.06 5.48 -19.82
N GLU A 104 15.34 4.67 -20.85
CA GLU A 104 14.67 3.39 -21.06
C GLU A 104 15.02 2.36 -19.98
N LEU A 105 16.28 2.32 -19.51
CA LEU A 105 16.69 1.47 -18.40
C LEU A 105 15.97 1.84 -17.09
N LEU A 106 15.85 3.12 -16.79
CA LEU A 106 15.13 3.58 -15.60
C LEU A 106 13.64 3.24 -15.65
N LYS A 107 12.99 3.45 -16.79
CA LYS A 107 11.60 3.02 -16.99
C LYS A 107 11.41 1.51 -16.77
N TYR A 108 12.36 0.72 -17.27
CA TYR A 108 12.33 -0.73 -17.06
C TYR A 108 12.52 -1.08 -15.59
N ILE A 109 13.47 -0.44 -14.90
CA ILE A 109 13.70 -0.62 -13.45
C ILE A 109 12.44 -0.29 -12.67
N ASP A 110 11.82 0.87 -12.93
CA ASP A 110 10.61 1.30 -12.22
C ASP A 110 9.46 0.30 -12.42
N LYS A 111 9.24 -0.16 -13.66
CA LYS A 111 8.23 -1.19 -13.94
C LYS A 111 8.51 -2.49 -13.18
N LYS A 112 9.76 -2.93 -13.11
CA LYS A 112 10.14 -4.15 -12.38
C LYS A 112 10.02 -3.98 -10.88
N THR A 113 10.34 -2.81 -10.35
CA THR A 113 10.16 -2.48 -8.93
C THR A 113 8.68 -2.54 -8.54
N MET A 114 7.77 -1.99 -9.36
CA MET A 114 6.33 -2.12 -9.13
C MET A 114 5.88 -3.58 -9.12
N THR A 115 6.29 -4.35 -10.14
CA THR A 115 5.96 -5.78 -10.20
C THR A 115 6.48 -6.55 -8.98
N LEU A 116 7.68 -6.21 -8.50
CA LEU A 116 8.26 -6.83 -7.31
C LEU A 116 7.44 -6.51 -6.06
N GLY A 117 6.98 -5.27 -5.91
CA GLY A 117 6.07 -4.88 -4.84
C GLY A 117 4.75 -5.67 -4.89
N ASP A 118 4.10 -5.74 -6.06
CA ASP A 118 2.86 -6.50 -6.23
C ASP A 118 3.03 -7.98 -5.85
N LEU A 119 4.15 -8.60 -6.25
CA LEU A 119 4.45 -9.99 -5.91
C LEU A 119 4.72 -10.17 -4.41
N HIS A 120 5.35 -9.20 -3.78
CA HIS A 120 5.59 -9.21 -2.34
C HIS A 120 4.27 -9.13 -1.55
N GLU A 121 3.36 -8.24 -1.93
CA GLU A 121 2.02 -8.17 -1.35
C GLU A 121 1.25 -9.49 -1.51
N MET A 122 1.31 -10.10 -2.69
CA MET A 122 0.71 -11.42 -2.90
C MET A 122 1.33 -12.49 -2.00
N LEU A 123 2.64 -12.45 -1.78
CA LEU A 123 3.35 -13.38 -0.91
C LEU A 123 2.88 -13.22 0.54
N ILE A 124 2.79 -11.99 1.05
CA ILE A 124 2.27 -11.68 2.39
C ILE A 124 0.87 -12.28 2.56
N ILE A 125 -0.04 -11.99 1.63
CA ILE A 125 -1.42 -12.49 1.69
C ILE A 125 -1.45 -14.03 1.68
N THR A 126 -0.79 -14.65 0.72
CA THR A 126 -0.87 -16.11 0.53
C THR A 126 -0.23 -16.91 1.66
N THR A 127 0.78 -16.35 2.32
CA THR A 127 1.47 -17.02 3.43
C THR A 127 0.75 -16.81 4.78
N THR A 128 0.07 -15.68 4.97
CA THR A 128 -0.65 -15.37 6.20
C THR A 128 -2.09 -15.91 6.23
N LEU A 129 -2.73 -16.06 5.06
CA LEU A 129 -4.12 -16.55 4.97
C LEU A 129 -4.36 -17.88 5.70
N PRO A 130 -3.53 -18.93 5.54
CA PRO A 130 -3.74 -20.18 6.28
C PRO A 130 -3.67 -20.02 7.80
N LEU A 131 -2.89 -19.05 8.30
CA LEU A 131 -2.76 -18.80 9.73
C LEU A 131 -4.04 -18.22 10.32
N ILE A 132 -4.64 -17.24 9.66
CA ILE A 132 -5.90 -16.66 10.12
C ILE A 132 -7.07 -17.64 9.97
N GLU A 133 -7.11 -18.45 8.91
CA GLU A 133 -8.11 -19.48 8.73
C GLU A 133 -8.03 -20.55 9.83
N LYS A 134 -6.81 -20.97 10.21
CA LYS A 134 -6.61 -21.86 11.35
C LYS A 134 -7.12 -21.23 12.64
N TYR A 135 -6.77 -19.98 12.92
CA TYR A 135 -7.27 -19.25 14.10
C TYR A 135 -8.80 -19.20 14.14
N GLN A 136 -9.46 -18.89 13.02
CA GLN A 136 -10.92 -18.84 12.92
C GLN A 136 -11.58 -20.17 13.25
N ASN A 137 -11.00 -21.26 12.77
CA ASN A 137 -11.50 -22.61 13.03
C ASN A 137 -11.32 -23.01 14.50
N ASP A 138 -10.15 -22.73 15.08
CA ASP A 138 -9.79 -23.16 16.42
C ASP A 138 -10.46 -22.30 17.51
N ASN A 139 -10.82 -21.06 17.20
CA ASN A 139 -11.33 -20.08 18.19
C ASN A 139 -12.77 -19.62 17.93
N LEU A 140 -13.52 -20.28 17.06
CA LEU A 140 -14.91 -19.91 16.80
C LEU A 140 -15.76 -20.02 18.10
N PRO A 141 -16.30 -18.90 18.62
CA PRO A 141 -17.06 -18.93 19.86
C PRO A 141 -18.40 -19.64 19.67
N THR A 142 -18.88 -20.33 20.70
CA THR A 142 -20.22 -20.94 20.69
C THR A 142 -21.31 -19.88 20.65
N THR A 143 -22.41 -20.16 19.96
CA THR A 143 -23.58 -19.26 19.87
C THR A 143 -24.42 -19.21 21.16
N LYS A 144 -24.07 -19.98 22.19
CA LYS A 144 -24.85 -20.15 23.43
C LYS A 144 -25.15 -18.82 24.11
N SER A 145 -24.15 -17.98 24.30
CA SER A 145 -24.29 -16.67 24.96
C SER A 145 -25.21 -15.73 24.19
N VAL A 146 -24.99 -15.62 22.88
CA VAL A 146 -25.77 -14.77 21.97
C VAL A 146 -27.22 -15.26 21.88
N SER A 147 -27.44 -16.58 21.79
CA SER A 147 -28.76 -17.19 21.81
C SER A 147 -29.47 -16.98 23.17
N GLY A 148 -28.72 -16.98 24.27
CA GLY A 148 -29.24 -16.65 25.60
C GLY A 148 -29.73 -15.20 25.67
N TYR A 149 -28.94 -14.25 25.18
CA TYR A 149 -29.33 -12.84 25.13
C TYR A 149 -30.55 -12.62 24.22
N LYS A 150 -30.59 -13.25 23.04
CA LYS A 150 -31.77 -13.20 22.15
C LYS A 150 -33.06 -13.63 22.90
N LYS A 151 -33.03 -14.75 23.64
CA LYS A 151 -34.20 -15.23 24.41
C LYS A 151 -34.64 -14.25 25.48
N GLN A 152 -33.71 -13.57 26.14
CA GLN A 152 -34.03 -12.53 27.12
C GLN A 152 -34.67 -11.31 26.44
N LEU A 153 -34.13 -10.87 25.32
CA LEU A 153 -34.68 -9.77 24.54
C LEU A 153 -36.11 -10.07 24.06
N ASP A 154 -36.35 -11.26 23.53
CA ASP A 154 -37.68 -11.69 23.07
C ASP A 154 -38.72 -11.64 24.22
N LYS A 155 -38.31 -12.02 25.45
CA LYS A 155 -39.19 -11.93 26.63
C LYS A 155 -39.52 -10.49 26.99
N VAL A 156 -38.53 -9.59 26.98
CA VAL A 156 -38.75 -8.18 27.32
C VAL A 156 -39.65 -7.52 26.27
N LEU A 157 -39.40 -7.76 24.99
CA LEU A 157 -40.26 -7.27 23.90
C LEU A 157 -41.71 -7.75 24.04
N TYR A 158 -41.92 -9.01 24.40
CA TYR A 158 -43.26 -9.54 24.63
C TYR A 158 -43.95 -8.83 25.82
N MET A 159 -43.23 -8.60 26.91
CA MET A 159 -43.77 -7.87 28.07
C MET A 159 -44.14 -6.43 27.73
N GLU A 160 -43.29 -5.73 27.01
CA GLU A 160 -43.52 -4.35 26.58
C GLU A 160 -44.73 -4.22 25.66
N ASN A 161 -44.83 -5.10 24.65
CA ASN A 161 -45.99 -5.15 23.77
C ASN A 161 -47.30 -5.41 24.52
N ASN A 162 -47.31 -6.31 25.52
CA ASN A 162 -48.47 -6.57 26.33
C ASN A 162 -48.88 -5.36 27.20
N LEU A 163 -47.93 -4.64 27.74
CA LEU A 163 -48.18 -3.42 28.52
C LEU A 163 -48.74 -2.30 27.63
N LEU A 164 -48.18 -2.11 26.45
CA LEU A 164 -48.70 -1.16 25.46
C LEU A 164 -50.15 -1.47 25.09
N GLN A 165 -50.45 -2.73 24.75
CA GLN A 165 -51.82 -3.13 24.40
C GLN A 165 -52.82 -2.93 25.56
N LYS A 166 -52.42 -3.15 26.81
CA LYS A 166 -53.24 -2.90 27.97
C LYS A 166 -53.54 -1.41 28.20
N ASN A 167 -52.54 -0.55 27.97
CA ASN A 167 -52.70 0.90 28.17
C ASN A 167 -53.54 1.54 27.03
N THR A 168 -53.33 1.15 25.78
CA THR A 168 -54.11 1.63 24.63
C THR A 168 -55.58 1.21 24.72
N ARG A 169 -55.90 0.05 25.30
CA ARG A 169 -57.31 -0.38 25.51
C ARG A 169 -58.01 0.38 26.65
N LYS A 170 -57.29 0.92 27.62
CA LYS A 170 -57.86 1.75 28.67
C LYS A 170 -58.25 3.14 28.18
N GLU A 171 -57.49 3.74 27.29
CA GLU A 171 -57.78 5.05 26.71
C GLU A 171 -58.94 5.04 25.69
N THR A 172 -59.32 3.86 25.16
CA THR A 172 -60.47 3.73 24.23
C THR A 172 -61.78 3.33 24.92
N ALA A 173 -61.78 3.17 26.26
CA ALA A 173 -62.94 2.76 27.03
C ALA A 173 -63.52 3.86 27.95
N GLU A 174 -62.96 5.11 27.88
CA GLU A 174 -63.48 6.35 28.43
C GLU A 174 -64.12 7.20 27.30
#